data_6fdab553567c31776cda80bb55f0a470
#
_entry.id   6fdab553567c31776cda80bb55f0a470
#
_cell.length_a   1.000
_cell.length_b   1.000
_cell.length_c   1.000
_cell.angle_alpha   90.00
_cell.angle_beta   90.00
_cell.angle_gamma   90.00
#
_symmetry.space_group_name_H-M   'P 1'
#
loop_
_entity.id
_entity.type
_entity.pdbx_description
1 polymer ?
#
loop_
_entity_poly.entity_id
_entity_poly.type
_entity_poly.pdbx_seq_one_letter_code
_entity_poly.pdbx_strand_id
1 'polypeptide(L)'
;MVSKSLKKVLLFISSFYICICGKTLFANEWLIGDVGIFQGLDKITARIKTFEIKVGVSKTFGILDINLQKCVYSKPLDEPESIAYIKVLDLPDKYSVTKDKLSIFEGWIFASSPALNAMEHPVYDVSLISCKKDKTLSNKSSSLMLKD
;
A
#
# COMPACT_ATOMS: atom_id res chain seq x y z
N MET A 1 42.17 -37.48 -29.33
CA MET A 1 42.62 -36.54 -28.27
C MET A 1 42.07 -35.17 -28.54
N VAL A 2 41.08 -34.71 -27.77
CA VAL A 2 40.52 -33.35 -27.92
C VAL A 2 41.53 -32.37 -27.33
N SER A 3 41.99 -31.41 -28.16
CA SER A 3 42.96 -30.39 -27.77
C SER A 3 42.56 -29.68 -26.48
N LYS A 4 43.52 -29.44 -25.56
CA LYS A 4 43.30 -28.70 -24.31
C LYS A 4 42.63 -27.32 -24.53
N SER A 5 42.88 -26.72 -25.69
CA SER A 5 42.25 -25.45 -26.11
C SER A 5 40.76 -25.59 -26.37
N LEU A 6 40.32 -26.69 -27.00
CA LEU A 6 38.93 -26.94 -27.33
C LEU A 6 38.09 -27.17 -26.05
N LYS A 7 38.66 -27.82 -25.03
CA LYS A 7 38.00 -28.01 -23.73
C LYS A 7 37.78 -26.67 -23.00
N LYS A 8 38.71 -25.74 -23.08
CA LYS A 8 38.55 -24.41 -22.49
C LYS A 8 37.44 -23.60 -23.18
N VAL A 9 37.39 -23.66 -24.51
CA VAL A 9 36.32 -22.98 -25.29
C VAL A 9 34.96 -23.57 -24.98
N LEU A 10 34.84 -24.89 -24.87
CA LEU A 10 33.58 -25.55 -24.48
C LEU A 10 33.10 -25.17 -23.06
N LEU A 11 34.05 -25.03 -22.11
CA LEU A 11 33.72 -24.58 -20.75
C LEU A 11 33.28 -23.12 -20.72
N PHE A 12 33.87 -22.24 -21.53
CA PHE A 12 33.44 -20.84 -21.64
C PHE A 12 32.03 -20.73 -22.27
N ILE A 13 31.74 -21.51 -23.32
CA ILE A 13 30.43 -21.56 -23.98
C ILE A 13 29.37 -22.09 -23.00
N SER A 14 29.68 -23.15 -22.25
CA SER A 14 28.76 -23.70 -21.22
C SER A 14 28.48 -22.71 -20.09
N SER A 15 29.51 -21.98 -19.61
CA SER A 15 29.34 -20.94 -18.58
C SER A 15 28.50 -19.76 -19.08
N PHE A 16 28.67 -19.38 -20.34
CA PHE A 16 27.87 -18.31 -20.97
C PHE A 16 26.40 -18.70 -21.16
N TYR A 17 26.14 -19.99 -21.48
CA TYR A 17 24.76 -20.50 -21.62
C TYR A 17 24.00 -20.53 -20.31
N ILE A 18 24.66 -20.80 -19.18
CA ILE A 18 24.07 -20.80 -17.84
C ILE A 18 23.66 -19.37 -17.41
N CYS A 19 24.40 -18.36 -17.86
CA CYS A 19 24.10 -16.95 -17.55
C CYS A 19 22.89 -16.41 -18.32
N ILE A 20 22.49 -17.02 -19.45
CA ILE A 20 21.36 -16.59 -20.29
C ILE A 20 20.03 -17.22 -19.83
N CYS A 21 20.03 -18.28 -19.01
CA CYS A 21 18.87 -18.78 -18.31
C CYS A 21 18.42 -17.82 -17.19
N GLY A 22 18.25 -16.54 -17.55
CA GLY A 22 17.71 -15.51 -16.68
C GLY A 22 16.34 -15.94 -16.19
N LYS A 23 16.21 -16.09 -14.87
CA LYS A 23 14.93 -16.28 -14.19
C LYS A 23 14.00 -15.15 -14.65
N THR A 24 12.89 -15.50 -15.28
CA THR A 24 11.81 -14.56 -15.53
C THR A 24 11.31 -14.06 -14.16
N LEU A 25 11.69 -12.85 -13.81
CA LEU A 25 11.16 -12.17 -12.65
C LEU A 25 9.69 -11.88 -12.97
N PHE A 26 8.78 -12.66 -12.37
CA PHE A 26 7.37 -12.33 -12.38
C PHE A 26 7.20 -11.07 -11.51
N ALA A 27 7.01 -9.93 -12.15
CA ALA A 27 6.60 -8.71 -11.45
C ALA A 27 5.12 -8.88 -11.07
N ASN A 28 4.80 -8.84 -9.78
CA ASN A 28 3.42 -8.79 -9.31
C ASN A 28 2.78 -7.51 -9.85
N GLU A 29 1.66 -7.67 -10.55
CA GLU A 29 0.92 -6.53 -11.10
C GLU A 29 -0.05 -5.99 -10.05
N TRP A 30 0.16 -4.74 -9.66
CA TRP A 30 -0.66 -4.04 -8.68
C TRP A 30 -1.84 -3.33 -9.33
N LEU A 31 -3.01 -3.45 -8.72
CA LEU A 31 -4.22 -2.74 -9.10
C LEU A 31 -4.35 -1.46 -8.27
N ILE A 32 -4.75 -0.37 -8.94
CA ILE A 32 -4.98 0.91 -8.26
C ILE A 32 -6.36 0.88 -7.62
N GLY A 33 -6.42 1.11 -6.32
CA GLY A 33 -7.64 1.28 -5.55
C GLY A 33 -8.02 2.76 -5.40
N ASP A 34 -9.30 2.99 -5.27
CA ASP A 34 -9.88 4.33 -5.07
C ASP A 34 -10.28 4.56 -3.61
N VAL A 35 -10.41 3.47 -2.84
CA VAL A 35 -10.86 3.50 -1.44
C VAL A 35 -10.01 2.56 -0.60
N GLY A 36 -9.51 3.06 0.53
CA GLY A 36 -8.89 2.25 1.58
C GLY A 36 -9.88 1.98 2.72
N ILE A 37 -9.87 0.74 3.21
CA ILE A 37 -10.60 0.32 4.42
C ILE A 37 -9.60 0.25 5.55
N PHE A 38 -9.86 1.00 6.61
CA PHE A 38 -9.00 1.14 7.77
C PHE A 38 -9.69 0.64 9.02
N GLN A 39 -8.90 0.20 9.97
CA GLN A 39 -9.30 -0.08 11.34
C GLN A 39 -8.58 0.89 12.26
N GLY A 40 -9.32 1.60 13.07
CA GLY A 40 -8.80 2.44 14.13
C GLY A 40 -9.09 1.83 15.49
N LEU A 41 -8.09 1.82 16.37
CA LEU A 41 -8.18 1.39 17.77
C LEU A 41 -7.96 2.60 18.66
N ASP A 42 -8.91 2.84 19.56
CA ASP A 42 -8.73 3.70 20.73
C ASP A 42 -8.15 2.84 21.87
N LYS A 43 -6.88 3.05 22.20
CA LYS A 43 -6.15 2.24 23.21
C LYS A 43 -6.64 2.50 24.65
N ILE A 44 -7.24 3.66 24.90
CA ILE A 44 -7.74 4.01 26.24
C ILE A 44 -9.05 3.28 26.53
N THR A 45 -9.95 3.25 25.55
CA THR A 45 -11.29 2.64 25.71
C THR A 45 -11.38 1.24 25.13
N ALA A 46 -10.31 0.73 24.48
CA ALA A 46 -10.25 -0.53 23.75
C ALA A 46 -11.37 -0.65 22.67
N ARG A 47 -11.80 0.47 22.10
CA ARG A 47 -12.82 0.49 21.06
C ARG A 47 -12.20 0.44 19.69
N ILE A 48 -12.71 -0.47 18.87
CA ILE A 48 -12.33 -0.65 17.46
C ILE A 48 -13.43 -0.07 16.57
N LYS A 49 -13.03 0.65 15.53
CA LYS A 49 -13.92 1.19 14.50
C LYS A 49 -13.32 0.98 13.13
N THR A 50 -14.09 0.38 12.23
CA THR A 50 -13.73 0.27 10.82
C THR A 50 -14.33 1.43 10.04
N PHE A 51 -13.56 2.02 9.12
CA PHE A 51 -14.00 3.14 8.30
C PHE A 51 -13.31 3.15 6.94
N GLU A 52 -13.93 3.81 5.98
CA GLU A 52 -13.41 3.96 4.62
C GLU A 52 -12.90 5.38 4.38
N ILE A 53 -11.80 5.48 3.63
CA ILE A 53 -11.25 6.75 3.15
C ILE A 53 -11.05 6.63 1.63
N LYS A 54 -11.53 7.63 0.88
CA LYS A 54 -11.27 7.74 -0.56
C LYS A 54 -9.89 8.36 -0.78
N VAL A 55 -9.21 7.93 -1.84
CA VAL A 55 -7.92 8.51 -2.24
C VAL A 55 -8.08 10.01 -2.48
N GLY A 56 -7.16 10.79 -1.94
CA GLY A 56 -7.18 12.26 -1.96
C GLY A 56 -8.07 12.92 -0.91
N VAL A 57 -8.76 12.14 -0.05
CA VAL A 57 -9.66 12.66 0.98
C VAL A 57 -9.06 12.41 2.37
N SER A 58 -9.30 13.33 3.29
CA SER A 58 -8.98 13.16 4.71
C SER A 58 -10.21 12.71 5.50
N LYS A 59 -9.97 11.92 6.54
CA LYS A 59 -10.99 11.49 7.51
C LYS A 59 -10.45 11.56 8.93
N THR A 60 -11.29 12.07 9.84
CA THR A 60 -10.93 12.20 11.25
C THR A 60 -11.28 10.93 12.01
N PHE A 61 -10.33 10.43 12.82
CA PHE A 61 -10.51 9.38 13.81
C PHE A 61 -9.92 9.84 15.16
N GLY A 62 -10.77 10.07 16.15
CA GLY A 62 -10.35 10.74 17.38
C GLY A 62 -9.82 12.15 17.10
N ILE A 63 -8.57 12.39 17.48
CA ILE A 63 -7.85 13.64 17.17
C ILE A 63 -6.96 13.53 15.93
N LEU A 64 -6.96 12.38 15.25
CA LEU A 64 -6.16 12.14 14.06
C LEU A 64 -6.90 12.56 12.80
N ASP A 65 -6.25 13.32 11.93
CA ASP A 65 -6.69 13.62 10.56
C ASP A 65 -5.89 12.76 9.58
N ILE A 66 -6.53 11.74 9.02
CA ILE A 66 -5.89 10.72 8.18
C ILE A 66 -6.19 11.03 6.73
N ASN A 67 -5.18 11.35 5.93
CA ASN A 67 -5.28 11.57 4.51
C ASN A 67 -4.76 10.34 3.75
N LEU A 68 -5.60 9.72 2.93
CA LEU A 68 -5.22 8.63 2.03
C LEU A 68 -4.73 9.21 0.70
N GLN A 69 -3.44 9.07 0.39
CA GLN A 69 -2.86 9.59 -0.85
C GLN A 69 -2.84 8.55 -1.97
N LYS A 70 -2.52 7.29 -1.65
CA LYS A 70 -2.50 6.18 -2.61
C LYS A 70 -2.98 4.90 -1.96
N CYS A 71 -3.62 4.03 -2.75
CA CYS A 71 -4.06 2.70 -2.32
C CYS A 71 -3.87 1.73 -3.49
N VAL A 72 -3.18 0.64 -3.27
CA VAL A 72 -2.95 -0.41 -4.27
C VAL A 72 -3.18 -1.78 -3.65
N TYR A 73 -3.59 -2.75 -4.46
CA TYR A 73 -3.83 -4.11 -4.01
C TYR A 73 -3.42 -5.13 -5.07
N SER A 74 -3.09 -6.34 -4.63
CA SER A 74 -2.73 -7.46 -5.50
C SER A 74 -3.92 -7.96 -6.30
N LYS A 75 -3.67 -8.64 -7.43
CA LYS A 75 -4.72 -9.33 -8.19
C LYS A 75 -5.33 -10.47 -7.37
N PRO A 76 -6.60 -10.85 -7.62
CA PRO A 76 -7.29 -11.91 -6.88
C PRO A 76 -6.65 -13.30 -6.95
N LEU A 77 -5.77 -13.55 -7.94
CA LEU A 77 -5.05 -14.82 -8.12
C LEU A 77 -3.69 -14.85 -7.42
N ASP A 78 -3.21 -13.69 -6.97
CA ASP A 78 -1.96 -13.53 -6.25
C ASP A 78 -2.22 -13.60 -4.72
N GLU A 79 -1.13 -13.65 -3.93
CA GLU A 79 -1.25 -13.52 -2.49
C GLU A 79 -1.93 -12.18 -2.14
N PRO A 80 -3.01 -12.20 -1.33
CA PRO A 80 -3.79 -11.00 -1.08
C PRO A 80 -2.98 -10.00 -0.25
N GLU A 81 -2.63 -8.89 -0.87
CA GLU A 81 -1.94 -7.78 -0.22
C GLU A 81 -2.61 -6.45 -0.59
N SER A 82 -2.60 -5.53 0.34
CA SER A 82 -3.02 -4.14 0.13
C SER A 82 -2.02 -3.19 0.77
N ILE A 83 -1.66 -2.15 0.04
CA ILE A 83 -0.68 -1.16 0.49
C ILE A 83 -1.26 0.22 0.29
N ALA A 84 -1.16 1.06 1.32
CA ALA A 84 -1.63 2.44 1.25
C ALA A 84 -0.52 3.41 1.66
N TYR A 85 -0.46 4.56 0.99
CA TYR A 85 0.33 5.70 1.42
C TYR A 85 -0.58 6.70 2.11
N ILE A 86 -0.31 6.94 3.39
CA ILE A 86 -1.11 7.84 4.23
C ILE A 86 -0.25 8.94 4.83
N LYS A 87 -0.90 10.05 5.10
CA LYS A 87 -0.38 11.13 5.94
C LYS A 87 -1.33 11.32 7.12
N VAL A 88 -0.80 11.32 8.33
CA VAL A 88 -1.57 11.48 9.55
C VAL A 88 -1.09 12.72 10.29
N LEU A 89 -2.04 13.58 10.58
CA LEU A 89 -1.83 14.80 11.34
C LEU A 89 -2.54 14.66 12.69
N ASP A 90 -1.88 15.09 13.75
CA ASP A 90 -2.50 15.29 15.06
C ASP A 90 -3.19 16.65 15.07
N LEU A 91 -4.51 16.64 15.38
CA LEU A 91 -5.28 17.86 15.49
C LEU A 91 -5.06 18.47 16.88
N PRO A 92 -4.80 19.78 16.96
CA PRO A 92 -4.58 20.43 18.23
C PRO A 92 -5.83 20.31 19.13
N ASP A 93 -5.61 19.95 20.39
CA ASP A 93 -6.67 19.97 21.41
C ASP A 93 -7.15 21.41 21.64
N LYS A 94 -8.39 21.57 22.13
CA LYS A 94 -8.99 22.89 22.46
C LYS A 94 -8.13 23.73 23.43
N TYR A 95 -7.28 23.06 24.17
CA TYR A 95 -6.37 23.69 25.19
C TYR A 95 -4.94 23.83 24.70
N SER A 96 -4.63 23.41 23.48
CA SER A 96 -3.29 23.51 22.89
C SER A 96 -2.94 24.96 22.59
N VAL A 97 -1.77 25.38 23.06
CA VAL A 97 -1.23 26.74 22.82
C VAL A 97 -0.85 26.92 21.34
N THR A 98 -0.47 25.86 20.68
CA THR A 98 -0.17 25.84 19.24
C THR A 98 -1.37 25.29 18.47
N LYS A 99 -1.91 26.11 17.56
CA LYS A 99 -3.00 25.71 16.64
C LYS A 99 -2.50 24.93 15.43
N ASP A 100 -1.22 24.61 15.38
CA ASP A 100 -0.63 23.96 14.23
C ASP A 100 -0.86 22.44 14.28
N LYS A 101 -1.30 21.89 13.12
CA LYS A 101 -1.42 20.44 12.94
C LYS A 101 -0.03 19.82 12.89
N LEU A 102 0.25 18.90 13.81
CA LEU A 102 1.51 18.19 13.83
C LEU A 102 1.45 16.96 12.93
N SER A 103 2.37 16.85 11.97
CA SER A 103 2.52 15.62 11.19
C SER A 103 3.18 14.55 12.05
N ILE A 104 2.43 13.50 12.41
CA ILE A 104 2.91 12.42 13.28
C ILE A 104 3.31 11.18 12.49
N PHE A 105 2.79 11.02 11.26
CA PHE A 105 3.14 9.91 10.40
C PHE A 105 2.96 10.28 8.92
N GLU A 106 3.89 9.86 8.07
CA GLU A 106 3.75 9.91 6.63
C GLU A 106 4.51 8.73 6.03
N GLY A 107 3.81 7.80 5.38
CA GLY A 107 4.46 6.63 4.84
C GLY A 107 3.52 5.56 4.29
N TRP A 108 4.13 4.47 3.84
CA TRP A 108 3.43 3.28 3.37
C TRP A 108 3.06 2.38 4.53
N ILE A 109 1.83 1.88 4.54
CA ILE A 109 1.33 0.87 5.47
C ILE A 109 0.83 -0.34 4.70
N PHE A 110 0.96 -1.52 5.31
CA PHE A 110 0.72 -2.83 4.70
C PHE A 110 -0.39 -3.55 5.44
N ALA A 111 -1.35 -4.14 4.70
CA ALA A 111 -2.46 -4.84 5.32
C ALA A 111 -2.03 -6.19 5.92
N SER A 112 -1.14 -6.94 5.22
CA SER A 112 -0.63 -8.23 5.71
C SER A 112 0.35 -8.09 6.86
N SER A 113 1.05 -6.96 6.97
CA SER A 113 2.12 -6.74 7.94
C SER A 113 2.06 -5.35 8.56
N PRO A 114 1.05 -5.05 9.39
CA PRO A 114 0.86 -3.71 9.96
C PRO A 114 2.04 -3.21 10.79
N ALA A 115 2.83 -4.11 11.36
CA ALA A 115 3.99 -3.78 12.19
C ALA A 115 5.22 -3.31 11.40
N LEU A 116 5.27 -3.50 10.06
CA LEU A 116 6.42 -3.09 9.26
C LEU A 116 6.66 -1.57 9.27
N ASN A 117 5.59 -0.80 9.29
CA ASN A 117 5.64 0.65 9.35
C ASN A 117 4.40 1.15 10.12
N ALA A 118 4.38 0.89 11.42
CA ALA A 118 3.28 1.26 12.28
C ALA A 118 3.36 2.75 12.64
N MET A 119 2.19 3.40 12.71
CA MET A 119 2.08 4.72 13.29
C MET A 119 2.21 4.63 14.81
N GLU A 120 3.14 5.37 15.39
CA GLU A 120 3.29 5.45 16.84
C GLU A 120 2.51 6.65 17.40
N HIS A 121 1.39 6.36 18.07
CA HIS A 121 0.63 7.38 18.81
C HIS A 121 0.19 6.81 20.16
N PRO A 122 0.25 7.57 21.27
CA PRO A 122 -0.02 7.05 22.63
C PRO A 122 -1.45 6.54 22.82
N VAL A 123 -2.43 7.15 22.14
CA VAL A 123 -3.86 6.88 22.36
C VAL A 123 -4.49 6.08 21.21
N TYR A 124 -4.07 6.31 19.99
CA TYR A 124 -4.72 5.75 18.81
C TYR A 124 -3.77 4.86 18.02
N ASP A 125 -4.34 3.84 17.39
CA ASP A 125 -3.65 3.02 16.41
C ASP A 125 -4.51 2.92 15.15
N VAL A 126 -3.87 2.96 13.97
CA VAL A 126 -4.56 2.89 12.67
C VAL A 126 -3.85 1.89 11.79
N SER A 127 -4.59 0.90 11.33
CA SER A 127 -4.10 -0.13 10.42
C SER A 127 -4.94 -0.18 9.14
N LEU A 128 -4.31 -0.58 8.04
CA LEU A 128 -4.98 -0.85 6.78
C LEU A 128 -5.57 -2.27 6.82
N ILE A 129 -6.83 -2.42 6.40
CA ILE A 129 -7.45 -3.74 6.20
C ILE A 129 -7.33 -4.14 4.74
N SER A 130 -7.74 -3.26 3.81
CA SER A 130 -7.71 -3.54 2.38
C SER A 130 -7.87 -2.28 1.53
N CYS A 131 -7.50 -2.39 0.26
CA CYS A 131 -7.80 -1.42 -0.79
C CYS A 131 -8.84 -1.98 -1.74
N LYS A 132 -9.74 -1.15 -2.25
CA LYS A 132 -10.75 -1.54 -3.23
C LYS A 132 -10.99 -0.47 -4.29
N LYS A 133 -11.53 -0.89 -5.44
CA LYS A 133 -12.04 0.03 -6.47
C LYS A 133 -13.43 0.55 -6.08
N ASP A 134 -13.69 1.85 -6.29
CA ASP A 134 -15.02 2.40 -6.10
C ASP A 134 -15.90 2.07 -7.32
N LYS A 135 -16.86 1.15 -7.12
CA LYS A 135 -17.78 0.69 -8.18
C LYS A 135 -18.67 1.84 -8.71
N THR A 136 -18.86 2.90 -7.94
CA THR A 136 -19.70 4.05 -8.33
C THR A 136 -19.05 4.87 -9.44
N LEU A 137 -17.72 4.97 -9.45
CA LEU A 137 -16.96 5.70 -10.48
C LEU A 137 -16.87 4.89 -11.78
N SER A 138 -16.80 3.58 -11.69
CA SER A 138 -16.73 2.66 -12.84
C SER A 138 -18.01 2.73 -13.71
N ASN A 139 -19.19 2.80 -13.10
CA ASN A 139 -20.45 2.90 -13.82
C ASN A 139 -20.66 4.26 -14.50
N LYS A 140 -20.06 5.34 -13.96
CA LYS A 140 -20.18 6.67 -14.54
C LYS A 140 -19.33 6.84 -15.81
N SER A 141 -18.16 6.21 -15.88
CA SER A 141 -17.32 6.23 -17.07
C SER A 141 -17.91 5.40 -18.22
N SER A 142 -18.55 4.26 -17.91
CA SER A 142 -19.22 3.43 -18.92
C SER A 142 -20.46 4.08 -19.50
N SER A 143 -21.20 4.87 -18.74
CA SER A 143 -22.40 5.58 -19.22
C SER A 143 -22.08 6.81 -20.08
N LEU A 144 -20.86 7.36 -19.97
CA LEU A 144 -20.40 8.48 -20.80
C LEU A 144 -19.88 8.02 -22.17
N MET A 145 -19.35 6.79 -22.28
CA MET A 145 -18.86 6.22 -23.55
C MET A 145 -19.99 5.66 -24.45
N LEU A 146 -21.21 5.54 -23.95
CA LEU A 146 -22.38 5.05 -24.71
C LEU A 146 -23.26 6.18 -25.27
N LYS A 147 -22.78 7.42 -25.23
CA LYS A 147 -23.56 8.61 -25.63
C LYS A 147 -22.95 9.37 -26.81
N ASP A 148 -22.06 8.73 -27.57
CA ASP A 148 -21.58 9.21 -28.87
C ASP A 148 -22.03 8.28 -30.00
#